data_f1c0d0e5a403cfd8c30ae85daf362eee
#
_entry.id   f1c0d0e5a403cfd8c30ae85daf362eee
#
_cell.length_a   1.000
_cell.length_b   1.000
_cell.length_c   1.000
_cell.angle_alpha   90.00
_cell.angle_beta   90.00
_cell.angle_gamma   90.00
#
_symmetry.space_group_name_H-M   'P 1'
#
loop_
_entity.id
_entity.type
_entity.pdbx_description
1 polymer ?
#
loop_
_entity_poly.entity_id
_entity_poly.type
_entity_poly.pdbx_seq_one_letter_code
_entity_poly.pdbx_strand_id
1 'polypeptide(L)'
;MDYKCHKNGTPLCKPMYYAYPNEESAFNVPNEYFFGSELIAAPITSKTSKKNNMATAKAWIPKGTYTDIFTLQKYHGPMDITLNRELYDIPVLAKEGAIIPLSNDDGNSSANPKALEFWIFNGNNSFTLYEDNGRVNFEEHNAKTKILNTFDEKSRKIKLTIKAPFGDCEVIPSGRKYKITFK
;
A
#
# COMPACT_ATOMS: atom_id res chain seq x y z
N MET A 1 -7.84 -3.70 -5.25
CA MET A 1 -7.86 -2.28 -5.67
C MET A 1 -8.51 -2.10 -7.03
N ASP A 2 -8.39 -3.02 -7.93
CA ASP A 2 -9.11 -3.01 -9.23
C ASP A 2 -10.63 -2.86 -9.09
N TYR A 3 -11.21 -3.41 -8.00
CA TYR A 3 -12.63 -3.20 -7.71
C TYR A 3 -13.03 -1.73 -7.59
N LYS A 4 -12.18 -0.85 -7.00
CA LYS A 4 -12.46 0.59 -6.95
C LYS A 4 -12.33 1.24 -8.33
N CYS A 5 -11.37 0.78 -9.13
CA CYS A 5 -11.24 1.23 -10.51
C CYS A 5 -12.50 0.89 -11.31
N HIS A 6 -12.99 -0.33 -11.19
CA HIS A 6 -14.22 -0.76 -11.84
C HIS A 6 -15.46 0.03 -11.37
N LYS A 7 -15.62 0.23 -10.05
CA LYS A 7 -16.83 0.86 -9.49
C LYS A 7 -16.91 2.37 -9.67
N ASN A 8 -15.80 3.09 -9.61
CA ASN A 8 -15.82 4.56 -9.59
C ASN A 8 -14.68 5.22 -10.37
N GLY A 9 -13.96 4.44 -11.20
CA GLY A 9 -12.86 4.97 -12.01
C GLY A 9 -11.61 5.35 -11.23
N THR A 10 -11.49 5.00 -9.94
CA THR A 10 -10.28 5.33 -9.16
C THR A 10 -9.10 4.48 -9.63
N PRO A 11 -8.06 5.03 -10.27
CA PRO A 11 -6.95 4.24 -10.78
C PRO A 11 -6.10 3.65 -9.67
N LEU A 12 -5.53 2.47 -9.94
CA LEU A 12 -4.59 1.81 -9.03
C LEU A 12 -3.32 2.66 -8.85
N CYS A 13 -2.75 3.11 -9.97
CA CYS A 13 -1.63 4.04 -9.99
C CYS A 13 -2.16 5.44 -10.30
N LYS A 14 -2.05 6.34 -9.32
CA LYS A 14 -2.60 7.69 -9.44
C LYS A 14 -1.48 8.72 -9.24
N PRO A 15 -1.17 9.55 -10.26
CA PRO A 15 -0.18 10.61 -10.13
C PRO A 15 -0.47 11.55 -8.94
N MET A 16 0.58 12.11 -8.34
CA MET A 16 0.45 12.97 -7.15
C MET A 16 -0.49 14.14 -7.39
N TYR A 17 -0.40 14.81 -8.54
CA TYR A 17 -1.23 15.97 -8.89
C TYR A 17 -2.74 15.64 -9.05
N TYR A 18 -3.12 14.37 -9.28
CA TYR A 18 -4.54 13.98 -9.26
C TYR A 18 -5.16 14.07 -7.86
N ALA A 19 -4.37 13.78 -6.83
CA ALA A 19 -4.82 13.88 -5.44
C ALA A 19 -4.65 15.29 -4.87
N TYR A 20 -3.66 16.04 -5.37
CA TYR A 20 -3.25 17.35 -4.90
C TYR A 20 -3.12 18.35 -6.05
N PRO A 21 -4.22 18.70 -6.74
CA PRO A 21 -4.19 19.56 -7.93
C PRO A 21 -3.77 21.02 -7.64
N ASN A 22 -3.79 21.44 -6.39
CA ASN A 22 -3.42 22.78 -5.96
C ASN A 22 -2.02 22.87 -5.34
N GLU A 23 -1.28 21.75 -5.29
CA GLU A 23 0.06 21.69 -4.70
C GLU A 23 1.11 21.65 -5.82
N GLU A 24 1.91 22.71 -5.94
CA GLU A 24 2.95 22.80 -6.97
C GLU A 24 3.96 21.64 -6.90
N SER A 25 4.37 21.26 -5.69
CA SER A 25 5.30 20.14 -5.48
C SER A 25 4.78 18.82 -6.05
N ALA A 26 3.46 18.61 -6.11
CA ALA A 26 2.87 17.42 -6.69
C ALA A 26 3.10 17.29 -8.21
N PHE A 27 3.28 18.43 -8.91
CA PHE A 27 3.61 18.47 -10.33
C PHE A 27 5.10 18.31 -10.60
N ASN A 28 5.95 18.62 -9.60
CA ASN A 28 7.41 18.57 -9.73
C ASN A 28 7.99 17.15 -9.53
N VAL A 29 7.14 16.15 -9.26
CA VAL A 29 7.50 14.75 -9.05
C VAL A 29 6.76 13.83 -10.04
N PRO A 30 7.00 13.95 -11.36
CA PRO A 30 6.17 13.31 -12.39
C PRO A 30 6.23 11.79 -12.39
N ASN A 31 7.24 11.20 -11.77
CA ASN A 31 7.40 9.75 -11.66
C ASN A 31 6.83 9.17 -10.37
N GLU A 32 6.46 10.03 -9.42
CA GLU A 32 5.88 9.62 -8.15
C GLU A 32 4.37 9.43 -8.28
N TYR A 33 3.85 8.39 -7.63
CA TYR A 33 2.43 8.10 -7.69
C TYR A 33 1.93 7.38 -6.43
N PHE A 34 0.64 7.54 -6.14
CA PHE A 34 -0.05 6.67 -5.22
C PHE A 34 -0.25 5.29 -5.83
N PHE A 35 0.14 4.25 -5.12
CA PHE A 35 -0.19 2.87 -5.45
C PHE A 35 -1.29 2.38 -4.52
N GLY A 36 -2.50 2.37 -5.05
CA GLY A 36 -3.68 2.12 -4.26
C GLY A 36 -3.99 3.20 -3.23
N SER A 37 -4.42 2.79 -2.04
CA SER A 37 -4.79 3.68 -0.94
C SER A 37 -3.74 3.77 0.16
N GLU A 38 -2.72 2.92 0.14
CA GLU A 38 -1.82 2.71 1.26
C GLU A 38 -0.39 3.18 1.00
N LEU A 39 0.02 3.26 -0.27
CA LEU A 39 1.42 3.44 -0.65
C LEU A 39 1.62 4.65 -1.57
N ILE A 40 2.80 5.25 -1.45
CA ILE A 40 3.38 6.16 -2.46
C ILE A 40 4.64 5.47 -2.98
N ALA A 41 4.81 5.42 -4.29
CA ALA A 41 6.00 4.91 -4.94
C ALA A 41 6.68 6.02 -5.74
N ALA A 42 8.01 6.14 -5.60
CA ALA A 42 8.84 7.07 -6.33
C ALA A 42 9.93 6.32 -7.12
N PRO A 43 9.59 5.72 -8.28
CA PRO A 43 10.53 4.95 -9.08
C PRO A 43 11.77 5.74 -9.47
N ILE A 44 12.91 5.08 -9.44
CA ILE A 44 14.18 5.67 -9.87
C ILE A 44 14.29 5.55 -11.38
N THR A 45 14.38 6.69 -12.06
CA THR A 45 14.53 6.78 -13.51
C THR A 45 15.89 7.35 -13.92
N SER A 46 16.75 7.68 -12.95
CA SER A 46 18.11 8.19 -13.16
C SER A 46 19.15 7.08 -13.14
N LYS A 47 20.28 7.32 -13.79
CA LYS A 47 21.42 6.38 -13.75
C LYS A 47 22.03 6.33 -12.36
N THR A 48 22.47 5.14 -11.97
CA THR A 48 23.26 4.94 -10.75
C THR A 48 24.57 5.72 -10.80
N SER A 49 24.91 6.41 -9.72
CA SER A 49 26.18 7.08 -9.56
C SER A 49 27.31 6.07 -9.41
N LYS A 50 28.36 6.19 -10.23
CA LYS A 50 29.55 5.34 -10.15
C LYS A 50 30.34 5.52 -8.84
N LYS A 51 30.11 6.63 -8.12
CA LYS A 51 30.85 6.97 -6.90
C LYS A 51 30.38 6.17 -5.69
N ASN A 52 29.07 5.91 -5.57
CA ASN A 52 28.48 5.29 -4.39
C ASN A 52 27.50 4.14 -4.73
N ASN A 53 27.38 3.78 -6.01
CA ASN A 53 26.44 2.76 -6.50
C ASN A 53 24.96 3.01 -6.13
N MET A 54 24.61 4.28 -5.91
CA MET A 54 23.24 4.69 -5.61
C MET A 54 22.66 5.53 -6.74
N ALA A 55 21.37 5.38 -6.94
CA ALA A 55 20.56 6.26 -7.78
C ALA A 55 19.56 7.03 -6.92
N THR A 56 19.05 8.14 -7.46
CA THR A 56 18.20 9.06 -6.70
C THR A 56 16.84 9.22 -7.33
N ALA A 57 15.80 9.35 -6.50
CA ALA A 57 14.49 9.82 -6.89
C ALA A 57 14.14 11.08 -6.10
N LYS A 58 13.63 12.10 -6.78
CA LYS A 58 12.93 13.22 -6.12
C LYS A 58 11.54 12.73 -5.75
N ALA A 59 11.10 13.04 -4.55
CA ALA A 59 9.79 12.73 -4.03
C ALA A 59 9.21 13.93 -3.27
N TRP A 60 7.92 14.04 -3.27
CA TRP A 60 7.16 14.96 -2.43
C TRP A 60 6.29 14.18 -1.45
N ILE A 61 6.51 14.42 -0.17
CA ILE A 61 5.74 13.78 0.90
C ILE A 61 4.55 14.69 1.22
N PRO A 62 3.30 14.25 0.98
CA PRO A 62 2.13 15.05 1.34
C PRO A 62 2.00 15.20 2.87
N LYS A 63 1.13 16.10 3.31
CA LYS A 63 0.83 16.27 4.73
C LYS A 63 0.46 14.93 5.40
N GLY A 64 1.15 14.60 6.48
CA GLY A 64 0.99 13.35 7.24
C GLY A 64 2.31 12.67 7.53
N THR A 65 2.23 11.48 8.10
CA THR A 65 3.40 10.64 8.40
C THR A 65 3.45 9.47 7.43
N TYR A 66 4.62 9.24 6.87
CA TYR A 66 4.89 8.14 5.95
C TYR A 66 6.12 7.37 6.39
N THR A 67 6.08 6.06 6.27
CA THR A 67 7.19 5.17 6.64
C THR A 67 7.68 4.46 5.39
N ASP A 68 8.97 4.54 5.13
CA ASP A 68 9.62 3.76 4.07
C ASP A 68 9.53 2.26 4.41
N ILE A 69 9.00 1.45 3.49
CA ILE A 69 8.72 0.04 3.78
C ILE A 69 9.98 -0.82 3.89
N PHE A 70 11.11 -0.37 3.32
CA PHE A 70 12.38 -1.08 3.32
C PHE A 70 13.29 -0.63 4.46
N THR A 71 13.45 0.69 4.64
CA THR A 71 14.37 1.25 5.64
C THR A 71 13.72 1.52 7.00
N LEU A 72 12.39 1.54 7.05
CA LEU A 72 11.56 1.93 8.20
C LEU A 72 11.78 3.39 8.66
N GLN A 73 12.45 4.20 7.84
CA GLN A 73 12.61 5.63 8.09
C GLN A 73 11.25 6.33 7.96
N LYS A 74 10.95 7.20 8.93
CA LYS A 74 9.72 8.02 8.94
C LYS A 74 9.99 9.40 8.37
N TYR A 75 9.02 9.87 7.61
CA TYR A 75 8.99 11.21 7.02
C TYR A 75 7.70 11.91 7.42
N HIS A 76 7.80 13.19 7.76
CA HIS A 76 6.66 14.01 8.15
C HIS A 76 6.48 15.12 7.11
N GLY A 77 5.46 15.00 6.28
CA GLY A 77 5.13 16.00 5.26
C GLY A 77 4.27 17.17 5.78
N PRO A 78 4.12 18.25 4.98
CA PRO A 78 4.57 18.31 3.59
C PRO A 78 6.07 18.59 3.47
N MET A 79 6.78 17.90 2.57
CA MET A 79 8.19 18.17 2.30
C MET A 79 8.63 17.60 0.94
N ASP A 80 9.54 18.30 0.28
CA ASP A 80 10.29 17.77 -0.86
C ASP A 80 11.54 17.06 -0.34
N ILE A 81 11.85 15.88 -0.90
CA ILE A 81 12.98 15.05 -0.46
C ILE A 81 13.67 14.36 -1.64
N THR A 82 14.95 14.07 -1.48
CA THR A 82 15.69 13.20 -2.39
C THR A 82 15.96 11.87 -1.69
N LEU A 83 15.46 10.79 -2.25
CA LEU A 83 15.63 9.43 -1.74
C LEU A 83 16.69 8.70 -2.56
N ASN A 84 17.60 8.02 -1.88
CA ASN A 84 18.69 7.25 -2.49
C ASN A 84 18.42 5.76 -2.31
N ARG A 85 18.68 4.98 -3.39
CA ARG A 85 18.54 3.51 -3.35
C ARG A 85 19.64 2.84 -4.14
N GLU A 86 19.92 1.62 -3.75
CA GLU A 86 20.71 0.68 -4.52
C GLU A 86 19.87 0.03 -5.64
N LEU A 87 20.47 -0.85 -6.42
CA LEU A 87 19.83 -1.46 -7.59
C LEU A 87 18.58 -2.28 -7.25
N TYR A 88 18.53 -2.86 -6.07
CA TYR A 88 17.47 -3.82 -5.67
C TYR A 88 16.23 -3.19 -5.04
N ASP A 89 16.29 -1.89 -4.73
CA ASP A 89 15.23 -1.19 -4.01
C ASP A 89 14.71 0.02 -4.79
N ILE A 90 13.44 0.31 -4.61
CA ILE A 90 12.82 1.59 -5.00
C ILE A 90 12.24 2.27 -3.78
N PRO A 91 12.17 3.61 -3.72
CA PRO A 91 11.44 4.29 -2.66
C PRO A 91 9.96 3.94 -2.69
N VAL A 92 9.48 3.32 -1.62
CA VAL A 92 8.06 3.06 -1.40
C VAL A 92 7.71 3.43 0.03
N LEU A 93 6.73 4.30 0.18
CA LEU A 93 6.34 4.89 1.44
C LEU A 93 4.93 4.45 1.80
N ALA A 94 4.76 3.85 2.97
CA ALA A 94 3.47 3.51 3.53
C ALA A 94 2.93 4.68 4.36
N LYS A 95 1.67 5.05 4.16
CA LYS A 95 1.03 6.08 4.99
C LYS A 95 0.89 5.60 6.44
N GLU A 96 0.73 6.53 7.36
CA GLU A 96 0.41 6.23 8.75
C GLU A 96 -0.84 5.34 8.86
N GLY A 97 -0.74 4.29 9.67
CA GLY A 97 -1.80 3.30 9.84
C GLY A 97 -1.96 2.31 8.70
N ALA A 98 -1.13 2.34 7.67
CA ALA A 98 -1.28 1.49 6.48
C ALA A 98 -1.47 0.01 6.81
N ILE A 99 -2.34 -0.62 6.03
CA ILE A 99 -2.61 -2.07 6.05
C ILE A 99 -2.31 -2.60 4.66
N ILE A 100 -1.23 -3.35 4.51
CA ILE A 100 -0.76 -3.84 3.22
C ILE A 100 -0.94 -5.36 3.16
N PRO A 101 -1.91 -5.86 2.39
CA PRO A 101 -2.06 -7.30 2.17
C PRO A 101 -1.03 -7.79 1.15
N LEU A 102 -0.37 -8.88 1.47
CA LEU A 102 0.61 -9.57 0.63
C LEU A 102 0.23 -11.04 0.52
N SER A 103 0.46 -11.62 -0.66
CA SER A 103 0.45 -13.08 -0.78
C SER A 103 1.66 -13.66 -0.06
N ASN A 104 1.44 -14.69 0.73
CA ASN A 104 2.50 -15.47 1.37
C ASN A 104 2.47 -16.94 0.85
N ASP A 105 1.81 -17.15 -0.28
CA ASP A 105 1.86 -18.41 -1.02
C ASP A 105 3.12 -18.47 -1.89
N ASP A 106 3.61 -19.66 -2.14
CA ASP A 106 4.68 -19.89 -3.11
C ASP A 106 4.16 -19.67 -4.54
N GLY A 107 4.91 -18.89 -5.33
CA GLY A 107 4.61 -18.63 -6.75
C GLY A 107 3.81 -17.36 -7.04
N ASN A 108 3.51 -17.14 -8.34
CA ASN A 108 2.87 -15.94 -8.88
C ASN A 108 1.45 -16.25 -9.38
N SER A 109 0.58 -16.77 -8.53
CA SER A 109 -0.82 -17.00 -8.88
C SER A 109 -1.63 -15.70 -8.77
N SER A 110 -2.58 -15.49 -9.68
CA SER A 110 -3.60 -14.45 -9.56
C SER A 110 -4.82 -14.88 -8.72
N ALA A 111 -4.88 -16.16 -8.31
CA ALA A 111 -5.95 -16.65 -7.45
C ALA A 111 -5.83 -16.06 -6.03
N ASN A 112 -6.96 -16.05 -5.32
CA ASN A 112 -6.97 -15.64 -3.92
C ASN A 112 -6.03 -16.51 -3.09
N PRO A 113 -5.05 -15.94 -2.37
CA PRO A 113 -3.99 -16.70 -1.72
C PRO A 113 -4.51 -17.51 -0.53
N LYS A 114 -3.94 -18.72 -0.33
CA LYS A 114 -4.20 -19.56 0.85
C LYS A 114 -3.49 -19.04 2.09
N ALA A 115 -2.38 -18.34 1.92
CA ALA A 115 -1.68 -17.65 2.99
C ALA A 115 -1.57 -16.15 2.69
N LEU A 116 -2.08 -15.33 3.58
CA LEU A 116 -2.01 -13.87 3.53
C LEU A 116 -1.10 -13.34 4.63
N GLU A 117 -0.24 -12.39 4.28
CA GLU A 117 0.50 -11.59 5.24
C GLU A 117 -0.03 -10.14 5.21
N PHE A 118 -0.26 -9.56 6.39
CA PHE A 118 -0.57 -8.14 6.51
C PHE A 118 0.60 -7.42 7.15
N TRP A 119 1.15 -6.44 6.43
CA TRP A 119 2.06 -5.47 7.04
C TRP A 119 1.24 -4.33 7.62
N ILE A 120 1.43 -4.07 8.91
CA ILE A 120 0.66 -3.11 9.68
C ILE A 120 1.60 -2.01 10.18
N PHE A 121 1.30 -0.77 9.82
CA PHE A 121 2.05 0.41 10.23
C PHE A 121 1.33 1.13 11.38
N ASN A 122 2.08 1.80 12.25
CA ASN A 122 1.52 2.59 13.35
C ASN A 122 0.51 3.62 12.84
N GLY A 123 -0.60 3.79 13.57
CA GLY A 123 -1.65 4.75 13.28
C GLY A 123 -3.03 4.11 13.15
N ASN A 124 -4.02 4.92 12.83
CA ASN A 124 -5.41 4.51 12.72
C ASN A 124 -5.82 4.40 11.26
N ASN A 125 -6.39 3.26 10.85
CA ASN A 125 -6.86 3.05 9.48
C ASN A 125 -7.94 1.98 9.38
N SER A 126 -8.66 2.00 8.28
CA SER A 126 -9.62 0.97 7.89
C SER A 126 -9.36 0.57 6.44
N PHE A 127 -9.11 -0.70 6.21
CA PHE A 127 -8.88 -1.28 4.89
C PHE A 127 -9.95 -2.33 4.60
N THR A 128 -10.38 -2.41 3.34
CA THR A 128 -11.29 -3.47 2.89
C THR A 128 -10.55 -4.34 1.87
N LEU A 129 -10.29 -5.58 2.25
CA LEU A 129 -9.83 -6.60 1.32
C LEU A 129 -11.03 -7.06 0.50
N TYR A 130 -10.94 -6.90 -0.81
CA TYR A 130 -11.89 -7.40 -1.79
C TYR A 130 -11.28 -8.62 -2.48
N GLU A 131 -12.09 -9.66 -2.63
CA GLU A 131 -11.71 -10.91 -3.26
C GLU A 131 -12.88 -11.41 -4.11
N ASP A 132 -12.59 -11.96 -5.26
CA ASP A 132 -13.59 -12.51 -6.16
C ASP A 132 -13.12 -13.83 -6.80
N ASN A 133 -13.95 -14.40 -7.67
CA ASN A 133 -13.65 -15.65 -8.36
C ASN A 133 -12.74 -15.49 -9.60
N GLY A 134 -12.30 -14.27 -9.93
CA GLY A 134 -11.47 -13.98 -11.11
C GLY A 134 -12.17 -14.22 -12.45
N ARG A 135 -13.52 -14.27 -12.49
CA ARG A 135 -14.31 -14.55 -13.69
C ARG A 135 -15.18 -13.34 -14.08
N VAL A 136 -15.84 -13.42 -15.23
CA VAL A 136 -16.70 -12.34 -15.74
C VAL A 136 -17.84 -11.98 -14.79
N ASN A 137 -18.35 -12.95 -14.02
CA ASN A 137 -19.42 -12.77 -13.03
C ASN A 137 -18.93 -12.42 -11.61
N PHE A 138 -17.76 -11.79 -11.50
CA PHE A 138 -17.12 -11.45 -10.20
C PHE A 138 -18.01 -10.55 -9.31
N GLU A 139 -18.94 -9.78 -9.88
CA GLU A 139 -19.85 -8.94 -9.10
C GLU A 139 -20.82 -9.75 -8.23
N GLU A 140 -21.21 -10.94 -8.68
CA GLU A 140 -22.06 -11.88 -7.94
C GLU A 140 -21.24 -12.74 -6.97
N HIS A 141 -19.98 -13.04 -7.34
CA HIS A 141 -19.09 -13.93 -6.61
C HIS A 141 -17.90 -13.16 -6.02
N ASN A 142 -18.16 -12.40 -4.96
CA ASN A 142 -17.11 -11.67 -4.25
C ASN A 142 -17.34 -11.63 -2.75
N ALA A 143 -16.24 -11.50 -2.01
CA ALA A 143 -16.23 -11.29 -0.57
C ALA A 143 -15.45 -10.03 -0.19
N LYS A 144 -15.89 -9.36 0.87
CA LYS A 144 -15.26 -8.17 1.43
C LYS A 144 -14.93 -8.38 2.89
N THR A 145 -13.65 -8.33 3.22
CA THR A 145 -13.19 -8.44 4.61
C THR A 145 -12.71 -7.08 5.09
N LYS A 146 -13.37 -6.52 6.10
CA LYS A 146 -12.98 -5.24 6.70
C LYS A 146 -11.92 -5.47 7.77
N ILE A 147 -10.81 -4.73 7.67
CA ILE A 147 -9.68 -4.78 8.57
C ILE A 147 -9.50 -3.41 9.19
N LEU A 148 -9.43 -3.36 10.53
CA LEU A 148 -9.27 -2.13 11.30
C LEU A 148 -7.94 -2.18 12.03
N ASN A 149 -7.15 -1.13 11.84
CA ASN A 149 -5.93 -0.87 12.60
C ASN A 149 -6.17 0.32 13.52
N THR A 150 -6.02 0.14 14.81
CA THR A 150 -6.16 1.21 15.80
C THR A 150 -4.91 1.28 16.67
N PHE A 151 -4.39 2.49 16.85
CA PHE A 151 -3.23 2.77 17.67
C PHE A 151 -3.63 3.62 18.86
N ASP A 152 -3.37 3.12 20.08
CA ASP A 152 -3.55 3.87 21.31
C ASP A 152 -2.22 4.53 21.69
N GLU A 153 -2.15 5.85 21.56
CA GLU A 153 -0.95 6.65 21.85
C GLU A 153 -0.51 6.55 23.32
N LYS A 154 -1.48 6.44 24.25
CA LYS A 154 -1.18 6.40 25.70
C LYS A 154 -0.53 5.08 26.10
N SER A 155 -1.10 3.98 25.66
CA SER A 155 -0.58 2.63 25.95
C SER A 155 0.46 2.17 24.95
N ARG A 156 0.64 2.89 23.81
CA ARG A 156 1.49 2.52 22.66
C ARG A 156 1.16 1.13 22.11
N LYS A 157 -0.11 0.75 22.15
CA LYS A 157 -0.58 -0.55 21.66
C LYS A 157 -1.29 -0.42 20.34
N ILE A 158 -1.00 -1.36 19.45
CA ILE A 158 -1.73 -1.55 18.19
C ILE A 158 -2.76 -2.66 18.40
N LYS A 159 -4.00 -2.40 17.98
CA LYS A 159 -5.06 -3.40 17.91
C LYS A 159 -5.48 -3.59 16.45
N LEU A 160 -5.21 -4.76 15.91
CA LEU A 160 -5.71 -5.17 14.62
C LEU A 160 -7.00 -5.98 14.79
N THR A 161 -8.04 -5.62 14.04
CA THR A 161 -9.31 -6.35 14.03
C THR A 161 -9.64 -6.76 12.60
N ILE A 162 -9.69 -8.04 12.33
CA ILE A 162 -10.17 -8.61 11.06
C ILE A 162 -11.61 -9.03 11.29
N LYS A 163 -12.55 -8.38 10.58
CA LYS A 163 -13.97 -8.69 10.66
C LYS A 163 -14.28 -9.97 9.88
N ALA A 164 -15.39 -10.62 10.20
CA ALA A 164 -15.92 -11.68 9.37
C ALA A 164 -16.15 -11.16 7.94
N PRO A 165 -15.82 -11.95 6.90
CA PRO A 165 -16.09 -11.56 5.52
C PRO A 165 -17.60 -11.45 5.28
N PHE A 166 -17.97 -10.57 4.35
CA PHE A 166 -19.33 -10.37 3.88
C PHE A 166 -19.39 -10.61 2.37
N GLY A 167 -20.40 -11.32 1.90
CA GLY A 167 -20.60 -11.69 0.49
C GLY A 167 -20.44 -13.19 0.26
N ASP A 168 -20.00 -13.58 -0.92
CA ASP A 168 -19.76 -14.97 -1.30
C ASP A 168 -18.44 -15.46 -0.69
N CYS A 169 -18.53 -16.10 0.49
CA CYS A 169 -17.35 -16.60 1.18
C CYS A 169 -16.69 -17.82 0.50
N GLU A 170 -17.32 -18.42 -0.52
CA GLU A 170 -16.74 -19.54 -1.26
C GLU A 170 -15.51 -19.11 -2.10
N VAL A 171 -15.42 -17.80 -2.42
CA VAL A 171 -14.24 -17.28 -3.11
C VAL A 171 -13.00 -17.22 -2.21
N ILE A 172 -13.16 -17.35 -0.90
CA ILE A 172 -12.07 -17.35 0.06
C ILE A 172 -11.54 -18.78 0.22
N PRO A 173 -10.23 -19.04 -0.01
CA PRO A 173 -9.67 -20.37 0.15
C PRO A 173 -9.93 -20.98 1.54
N SER A 174 -10.41 -22.21 1.55
CA SER A 174 -10.62 -22.96 2.80
C SER A 174 -9.29 -23.15 3.54
N GLY A 175 -9.32 -23.01 4.87
CA GLY A 175 -8.14 -23.18 5.72
C GLY A 175 -7.09 -22.06 5.55
N ARG A 176 -7.48 -20.88 5.07
CA ARG A 176 -6.56 -19.74 4.90
C ARG A 176 -5.78 -19.43 6.18
N LYS A 177 -4.48 -19.22 6.00
CA LYS A 177 -3.57 -18.79 7.06
C LYS A 177 -3.33 -17.28 6.99
N TYR A 178 -3.18 -16.67 8.16
CA TYR A 178 -2.87 -15.23 8.28
C TYR A 178 -1.56 -15.06 9.05
N LYS A 179 -0.68 -14.23 8.52
CA LYS A 179 0.52 -13.75 9.19
C LYS A 179 0.40 -12.24 9.36
N ILE A 180 0.73 -11.74 10.53
CA ILE A 180 0.70 -10.31 10.83
C ILE A 180 2.11 -9.85 11.16
N THR A 181 2.58 -8.84 10.43
CA THR A 181 3.90 -8.23 10.65
C THR A 181 3.70 -6.74 10.95
N PHE A 182 4.06 -6.33 12.15
CA PHE A 182 4.07 -4.91 12.53
C PHE A 182 5.39 -4.26 12.09
N LYS A 183 5.28 -3.06 11.48
CA LYS A 183 6.38 -2.28 10.89
C LYS A 183 6.57 -0.95 11.61
#